data_ce7894a4e57c35600bc1d4c1ec4c6f09
#
_entry.id   ce7894a4e57c35600bc1d4c1ec4c6f09
#
_cell.length_a   1.000
_cell.length_b   1.000
_cell.length_c   1.000
_cell.angle_alpha   90.00
_cell.angle_beta   90.00
_cell.angle_gamma   90.00
#
_symmetry.space_group_name_H-M   'P 1'
#
loop_
_entity.id
_entity.type
_entity.pdbx_description
1 polymer ?
#
loop_
_entity_poly.entity_id
_entity_poly.type
_entity_poly.pdbx_seq_one_letter_code
_entity_poly.pdbx_strand_id
1 'polypeptide(L)'
;MIIVMKAEFGPDAPETRQVVRMAERHPDIRTELHVIRGSTRTLTEIYLLGPTTAISSEPFEELSAVEKVIRIRERYRTIGRHEGQAEALGFEYNGVHFSQDSFHLFPGVCAVDTRENLEATFRALRAAGISTTRAGAYKPRTSPYDFQGHGAKCLPWVFELAGKHAIRVIAMEVTSEYHIDEIRDALAAAGRPTGVMLQIGTRNAQNFELLK
;
A
#
# COMPACT_ATOMS: atom_id res chain seq x y z
N MET A 1 -0.62 0.46 -20.56
CA MET A 1 -1.02 -0.86 -21.08
C MET A 1 -0.05 -1.89 -20.51
N ILE A 2 -0.53 -3.08 -20.15
CA ILE A 2 0.34 -4.17 -19.65
C ILE A 2 0.20 -5.35 -20.59
N ILE A 3 1.32 -5.93 -21.03
CA ILE A 3 1.35 -7.13 -21.82
C ILE A 3 1.90 -8.25 -20.94
N VAL A 4 1.11 -9.31 -20.75
CA VAL A 4 1.48 -10.47 -19.95
C VAL A 4 2.00 -11.55 -20.90
N MET A 5 3.23 -11.97 -20.67
CA MET A 5 3.84 -13.06 -21.43
C MET A 5 3.39 -14.42 -20.89
N LYS A 6 3.29 -15.44 -21.74
CA LYS A 6 3.10 -16.82 -21.27
C LYS A 6 4.26 -17.25 -20.38
N ALA A 7 4.00 -18.13 -19.43
CA ALA A 7 4.94 -18.51 -18.37
C ALA A 7 6.27 -19.09 -18.87
N GLU A 8 6.30 -19.67 -20.05
CA GLU A 8 7.52 -20.19 -20.67
C GLU A 8 8.47 -19.11 -21.20
N PHE A 9 8.00 -17.84 -21.34
CA PHE A 9 8.81 -16.74 -21.86
C PHE A 9 9.25 -15.80 -20.72
N GLY A 10 10.48 -16.00 -20.28
CA GLY A 10 11.12 -15.14 -19.26
C GLY A 10 11.50 -13.75 -19.82
N PRO A 11 12.03 -12.87 -18.95
CA PRO A 11 12.38 -11.49 -19.33
C PRO A 11 13.45 -11.42 -20.42
N ASP A 12 14.31 -12.42 -20.50
CA ASP A 12 15.40 -12.48 -21.49
C ASP A 12 15.05 -13.26 -22.76
N ALA A 13 13.83 -13.78 -22.86
CA ALA A 13 13.41 -14.54 -24.04
C ALA A 13 13.40 -13.66 -25.31
N PRO A 14 13.78 -14.20 -26.48
CA PRO A 14 13.73 -13.47 -27.75
C PRO A 14 12.34 -12.90 -28.06
N GLU A 15 11.29 -13.63 -27.73
CA GLU A 15 9.89 -13.25 -27.88
C GLU A 15 9.53 -12.05 -27.02
N THR A 16 9.98 -12.05 -25.75
CA THR A 16 9.78 -10.90 -24.83
C THR A 16 10.47 -9.65 -25.38
N ARG A 17 11.69 -9.80 -25.88
CA ARG A 17 12.43 -8.69 -26.53
C ARG A 17 11.76 -8.22 -27.81
N GLN A 18 11.10 -9.13 -28.55
CA GLN A 18 10.31 -8.75 -29.73
C GLN A 18 9.14 -7.86 -29.35
N VAL A 19 8.38 -8.21 -28.32
CA VAL A 19 7.26 -7.41 -27.81
C VAL A 19 7.73 -6.03 -27.37
N VAL A 20 8.84 -5.96 -26.60
CA VAL A 20 9.46 -4.70 -26.18
C VAL A 20 9.79 -3.82 -27.40
N ARG A 21 10.53 -4.36 -28.36
CA ARG A 21 10.88 -3.60 -29.59
C ARG A 21 9.66 -3.14 -30.37
N MET A 22 8.60 -3.92 -30.38
CA MET A 22 7.36 -3.57 -31.05
C MET A 22 6.65 -2.42 -30.35
N ALA A 23 6.62 -2.45 -29.01
CA ALA A 23 6.03 -1.39 -28.20
C ALA A 23 6.81 -0.06 -28.32
N GLU A 24 8.13 -0.12 -28.30
CA GLU A 24 9.03 1.06 -28.37
C GLU A 24 9.15 1.68 -29.77
N ARG A 25 8.52 1.08 -30.80
CA ARG A 25 8.33 1.75 -32.11
C ARG A 25 7.34 2.92 -32.05
N HIS A 26 6.49 2.93 -31.04
CA HIS A 26 5.55 4.04 -30.83
C HIS A 26 6.27 5.21 -30.14
N PRO A 27 6.16 6.43 -30.66
CA PRO A 27 6.78 7.61 -30.06
C PRO A 27 6.31 7.80 -28.63
N ASP A 28 7.20 8.22 -27.74
CA ASP A 28 6.97 8.50 -26.33
C ASP A 28 6.53 7.28 -25.47
N ILE A 29 6.65 6.06 -25.98
CA ILE A 29 6.45 4.85 -25.21
C ILE A 29 7.79 4.34 -24.69
N ARG A 30 7.81 4.07 -23.39
CA ARG A 30 8.88 3.32 -22.70
C ARG A 30 8.32 2.02 -22.19
N THR A 31 9.17 1.02 -22.05
CA THR A 31 8.77 -0.27 -21.48
C THR A 31 9.52 -0.53 -20.19
N GLU A 32 8.82 -1.12 -19.22
CA GLU A 32 9.42 -1.68 -18.01
C GLU A 32 9.01 -3.14 -17.88
N LEU A 33 9.99 -4.02 -17.60
CA LEU A 33 9.74 -5.44 -17.37
C LEU A 33 9.60 -5.72 -15.89
N HIS A 34 8.53 -6.41 -15.54
CA HIS A 34 8.28 -6.88 -14.20
C HIS A 34 8.20 -8.42 -14.19
N VAL A 35 8.94 -9.03 -13.28
CA VAL A 35 8.94 -10.49 -13.10
C VAL A 35 8.20 -10.79 -11.80
N ILE A 36 7.02 -11.39 -11.94
CA ILE A 36 6.17 -11.78 -10.82
C ILE A 36 6.40 -13.25 -10.53
N ARG A 37 6.93 -13.55 -9.34
CA ARG A 37 7.16 -14.92 -8.89
C ARG A 37 5.99 -15.35 -8.02
N GLY A 38 5.10 -16.16 -8.59
CA GLY A 38 4.05 -16.85 -7.85
C GLY A 38 4.53 -18.17 -7.24
N SER A 39 3.69 -18.80 -6.44
CA SER A 39 4.00 -20.11 -5.83
C SER A 39 4.09 -21.24 -6.85
N THR A 40 3.38 -21.15 -7.98
CA THR A 40 3.28 -22.20 -9.00
C THR A 40 3.90 -21.82 -10.34
N ARG A 41 3.99 -20.52 -10.64
CA ARG A 41 4.54 -20.04 -11.92
C ARG A 41 5.21 -18.68 -11.76
N THR A 42 6.14 -18.38 -12.66
CA THR A 42 6.73 -17.06 -12.83
C THR A 42 6.13 -16.42 -14.07
N LEU A 43 5.69 -15.17 -13.96
CA LEU A 43 5.16 -14.41 -15.09
C LEU A 43 6.07 -13.23 -15.40
N THR A 44 6.22 -12.94 -16.70
CA THR A 44 6.87 -11.72 -17.17
C THR A 44 5.79 -10.76 -17.68
N GLU A 45 5.74 -9.57 -17.11
CA GLU A 45 4.84 -8.50 -17.55
C GLU A 45 5.65 -7.35 -18.14
N ILE A 46 5.18 -6.81 -19.25
CA ILE A 46 5.76 -5.67 -19.95
C ILE A 46 4.82 -4.49 -19.77
N TYR A 47 5.25 -3.50 -19.02
CA TYR A 47 4.50 -2.27 -18.79
C TYR A 47 4.85 -1.25 -19.85
N LEU A 48 3.87 -0.81 -20.62
CA LEU A 48 4.00 0.29 -21.56
C LEU A 48 3.65 1.59 -20.85
N LEU A 49 4.63 2.47 -20.71
CA LEU A 49 4.53 3.77 -20.07
C LEU A 49 4.48 4.86 -21.13
N GLY A 50 3.54 5.79 -20.99
CA GLY A 50 3.32 6.89 -21.95
C GLY A 50 1.89 6.92 -22.49
N PRO A 51 1.63 7.60 -23.62
CA PRO A 51 0.29 7.79 -24.19
C PRO A 51 -0.25 6.53 -24.89
N THR A 52 -0.52 5.47 -24.12
CA THR A 52 -0.94 4.15 -24.64
C THR A 52 -2.39 4.10 -25.17
N THR A 53 -3.16 5.17 -25.04
CA THR A 53 -4.57 5.22 -25.48
C THR A 53 -4.74 5.05 -26.98
N ALA A 54 -3.77 5.53 -27.76
CA ALA A 54 -3.80 5.44 -29.22
C ALA A 54 -3.22 4.13 -29.78
N ILE A 55 -2.64 3.28 -28.93
CA ILE A 55 -2.00 2.03 -29.38
C ILE A 55 -3.04 0.91 -29.39
N SER A 56 -3.24 0.23 -30.53
CA SER A 56 -4.08 -0.97 -30.58
C SER A 56 -3.46 -2.11 -29.78
N SER A 57 -4.29 -2.89 -29.08
CA SER A 57 -3.86 -4.11 -28.39
C SER A 57 -3.74 -5.31 -29.32
N GLU A 58 -4.53 -5.32 -30.40
CA GLU A 58 -4.62 -6.45 -31.34
C GLU A 58 -3.26 -6.98 -31.85
N PRO A 59 -2.31 -6.12 -32.32
CA PRO A 59 -1.04 -6.64 -32.82
C PRO A 59 -0.19 -7.35 -31.75
N PHE A 60 -0.41 -7.05 -30.46
CA PHE A 60 0.24 -7.74 -29.35
C PHE A 60 -0.48 -9.03 -29.00
N GLU A 61 -1.82 -9.03 -29.04
CA GLU A 61 -2.66 -10.20 -28.74
C GLU A 61 -2.47 -11.32 -29.76
N GLU A 62 -2.14 -10.98 -31.01
CA GLU A 62 -1.84 -11.95 -32.09
C GLU A 62 -0.51 -12.68 -31.90
N LEU A 63 0.38 -12.18 -31.04
CA LEU A 63 1.66 -12.83 -30.80
C LEU A 63 1.49 -14.10 -29.95
N SER A 64 1.96 -15.23 -30.46
CA SER A 64 1.81 -16.54 -29.80
C SER A 64 2.43 -16.61 -28.39
N ALA A 65 3.42 -15.76 -28.10
CA ALA A 65 4.10 -15.67 -26.83
C ALA A 65 3.36 -14.80 -25.78
N VAL A 66 2.36 -14.03 -26.21
CA VAL A 66 1.54 -13.19 -25.33
C VAL A 66 0.38 -14.03 -24.78
N GLU A 67 0.18 -13.98 -23.46
CA GLU A 67 -0.97 -14.60 -22.79
C GLU A 67 -2.19 -13.69 -22.89
N LYS A 68 -2.00 -12.41 -22.58
CA LYS A 68 -3.06 -11.39 -22.65
C LYS A 68 -2.49 -9.98 -22.68
N VAL A 69 -3.29 -9.05 -23.18
CA VAL A 69 -3.02 -7.61 -23.09
C VAL A 69 -4.07 -6.94 -22.20
N ILE A 70 -3.61 -6.23 -21.19
CA ILE A 70 -4.47 -5.52 -20.23
C ILE A 70 -4.42 -4.04 -20.55
N ARG A 71 -5.53 -3.48 -21.03
CA ARG A 71 -5.70 -2.05 -21.13
C ARG A 71 -6.10 -1.50 -19.78
N ILE A 72 -5.26 -0.62 -19.26
CA ILE A 72 -5.57 0.02 -17.99
C ILE A 72 -6.50 1.19 -18.28
N ARG A 73 -7.77 0.96 -18.09
CA ARG A 73 -8.82 1.98 -18.19
C ARG A 73 -9.02 2.69 -16.84
N GLU A 74 -8.75 1.97 -15.74
CA GLU A 74 -8.96 2.47 -14.39
C GLU A 74 -7.67 3.03 -13.80
N ARG A 75 -7.77 4.17 -13.11
CA ARG A 75 -6.62 4.83 -12.48
C ARG A 75 -6.15 4.14 -11.20
N TYR A 76 -7.05 3.42 -10.51
CA TYR A 76 -6.73 2.63 -9.32
C TYR A 76 -6.35 1.20 -9.74
N ARG A 77 -5.19 0.73 -9.30
CA ARG A 77 -4.63 -0.56 -9.78
C ARG A 77 -4.28 -1.51 -8.66
N THR A 78 -3.80 -0.97 -7.55
CA THR A 78 -3.13 -1.77 -6.52
C THR A 78 -4.10 -2.69 -5.78
N ILE A 79 -5.30 -2.23 -5.49
CA ILE A 79 -6.32 -2.96 -4.72
C ILE A 79 -7.67 -3.08 -5.43
N GLY A 80 -7.75 -2.61 -6.69
CA GLY A 80 -8.96 -2.72 -7.49
C GLY A 80 -9.17 -4.15 -7.97
N ARG A 81 -10.40 -4.64 -7.91
CA ARG A 81 -10.78 -5.86 -8.63
C ARG A 81 -10.96 -5.53 -10.10
N HIS A 82 -10.09 -6.09 -10.93
CA HIS A 82 -10.19 -5.93 -12.37
C HIS A 82 -10.76 -7.19 -12.99
N GLU A 83 -11.44 -7.03 -14.13
CA GLU A 83 -12.00 -8.15 -14.88
C GLU A 83 -10.88 -9.16 -15.23
N GLY A 84 -11.06 -10.42 -14.85
CA GLY A 84 -10.08 -11.49 -15.04
C GLY A 84 -9.04 -11.68 -13.93
N GLN A 85 -9.04 -10.88 -12.87
CA GLN A 85 -8.27 -11.17 -11.66
C GLN A 85 -9.04 -12.13 -10.74
N ALA A 86 -8.65 -13.40 -10.77
CA ALA A 86 -9.26 -14.44 -9.92
C ALA A 86 -8.61 -14.55 -8.53
N GLU A 87 -7.44 -13.93 -8.32
CA GLU A 87 -6.70 -14.09 -7.07
C GLU A 87 -7.13 -13.04 -6.04
N ALA A 88 -7.38 -13.52 -4.82
CA ALA A 88 -7.62 -12.65 -3.66
C ALA A 88 -6.38 -11.78 -3.40
N LEU A 89 -6.58 -10.47 -3.37
CA LEU A 89 -5.52 -9.54 -3.03
C LEU A 89 -5.17 -9.67 -1.54
N GLY A 90 -3.89 -9.83 -1.26
CA GLY A 90 -3.36 -9.86 0.09
C GLY A 90 -1.95 -9.27 0.12
N PHE A 91 -1.54 -8.82 1.30
CA PHE A 91 -0.18 -8.35 1.54
C PHE A 91 0.21 -8.65 2.98
N GLU A 92 1.51 -8.74 3.22
CA GLU A 92 2.06 -8.83 4.55
C GLU A 92 2.69 -7.49 4.94
N TYR A 93 2.38 -7.03 6.15
CA TYR A 93 2.97 -5.83 6.70
C TYR A 93 3.36 -6.02 8.16
N ASN A 94 4.63 -5.88 8.45
CA ASN A 94 5.22 -6.02 9.78
C ASN A 94 4.81 -7.32 10.51
N GLY A 95 4.79 -8.45 9.78
CA GLY A 95 4.42 -9.77 10.29
C GLY A 95 2.91 -9.97 10.51
N VAL A 96 2.07 -9.12 9.92
CA VAL A 96 0.61 -9.28 9.87
C VAL A 96 0.18 -9.49 8.43
N HIS A 97 -0.50 -10.60 8.17
CA HIS A 97 -1.03 -10.93 6.85
C HIS A 97 -2.44 -10.36 6.69
N PHE A 98 -2.62 -9.46 5.73
CA PHE A 98 -3.90 -8.87 5.37
C PHE A 98 -4.39 -9.48 4.05
N SER A 99 -5.59 -10.08 4.05
CA SER A 99 -6.20 -10.67 2.87
C SER A 99 -7.72 -10.53 2.91
N GLN A 100 -8.37 -10.94 1.84
CA GLN A 100 -9.84 -10.95 1.80
C GLN A 100 -10.45 -12.01 2.73
N ASP A 101 -9.67 -13.02 3.12
CA ASP A 101 -10.08 -14.11 4.02
C ASP A 101 -9.68 -13.84 5.47
N SER A 102 -9.00 -12.71 5.75
CA SER A 102 -8.59 -12.33 7.10
C SER A 102 -9.50 -11.25 7.68
N PHE A 103 -9.70 -11.31 8.99
CA PHE A 103 -10.43 -10.30 9.74
C PHE A 103 -9.53 -9.70 10.82
N HIS A 104 -9.30 -8.40 10.74
CA HIS A 104 -8.44 -7.68 11.68
C HIS A 104 -9.21 -6.63 12.44
N LEU A 105 -9.08 -6.66 13.77
CA LEU A 105 -9.58 -5.62 14.65
C LEU A 105 -8.50 -4.56 14.86
N PHE A 106 -8.87 -3.28 14.77
CA PHE A 106 -8.02 -2.15 15.12
C PHE A 106 -8.63 -1.37 16.31
N PRO A 107 -8.81 -2.02 17.47
CA PRO A 107 -9.30 -1.33 18.65
C PRO A 107 -8.21 -0.41 19.20
N GLY A 108 -8.60 0.64 19.92
CA GLY A 108 -7.62 1.54 20.49
C GLY A 108 -8.19 2.95 20.72
N VAL A 109 -7.30 3.87 21.08
CA VAL A 109 -7.68 5.23 21.42
C VAL A 109 -7.97 6.07 20.17
N CYS A 110 -9.07 6.80 20.20
CA CYS A 110 -9.40 7.74 19.11
C CYS A 110 -8.38 8.89 19.06
N ALA A 111 -7.92 9.34 20.23
CA ALA A 111 -6.82 10.28 20.37
C ALA A 111 -5.92 9.78 21.50
N VAL A 112 -4.62 9.92 21.32
CA VAL A 112 -3.65 9.73 22.39
C VAL A 112 -3.80 10.95 23.33
N ASP A 113 -4.36 10.73 24.51
CA ASP A 113 -4.60 11.75 25.54
C ASP A 113 -3.48 11.73 26.59
N THR A 114 -3.25 10.58 27.23
CA THR A 114 -2.18 10.38 28.19
C THR A 114 -1.37 9.14 27.92
N ARG A 115 -0.12 9.12 28.39
CA ARG A 115 0.76 7.95 28.26
C ARG A 115 0.20 6.75 29.02
N GLU A 116 -0.35 7.00 30.21
CA GLU A 116 -0.92 5.99 31.11
C GLU A 116 -2.12 5.27 30.46
N ASN A 117 -3.02 6.05 29.86
CA ASN A 117 -4.20 5.51 29.17
C ASN A 117 -3.80 4.70 27.94
N LEU A 118 -2.83 5.20 27.16
CA LEU A 118 -2.30 4.48 26.01
C LEU A 118 -1.65 3.15 26.44
N GLU A 119 -0.84 3.16 27.51
CA GLU A 119 -0.20 1.96 28.03
C GLU A 119 -1.22 0.94 28.53
N ALA A 120 -2.23 1.39 29.27
CA ALA A 120 -3.31 0.52 29.75
C ALA A 120 -4.04 -0.15 28.56
N THR A 121 -4.29 0.63 27.51
CA THR A 121 -4.92 0.13 26.27
C THR A 121 -4.02 -0.93 25.60
N PHE A 122 -2.76 -0.65 25.35
CA PHE A 122 -1.86 -1.59 24.66
C PHE A 122 -1.63 -2.87 25.48
N ARG A 123 -1.55 -2.75 26.80
CA ARG A 123 -1.48 -3.91 27.70
C ARG A 123 -2.72 -4.78 27.60
N ALA A 124 -3.91 -4.19 27.57
CA ALA A 124 -5.17 -4.92 27.40
C ALA A 124 -5.25 -5.64 26.04
N LEU A 125 -4.82 -4.96 24.97
CA LEU A 125 -4.76 -5.57 23.63
C LEU A 125 -3.82 -6.76 23.57
N ARG A 126 -2.62 -6.62 24.15
CA ARG A 126 -1.67 -7.75 24.25
C ARG A 126 -2.26 -8.93 25.03
N ALA A 127 -2.94 -8.67 26.14
CA ALA A 127 -3.61 -9.72 26.92
C ALA A 127 -4.72 -10.43 26.15
N ALA A 128 -5.39 -9.72 25.22
CA ALA A 128 -6.40 -10.25 24.33
C ALA A 128 -5.82 -10.93 23.04
N GLY A 129 -4.48 -10.97 22.89
CA GLY A 129 -3.84 -11.51 21.69
C GLY A 129 -3.96 -10.63 20.44
N ILE A 130 -4.33 -9.36 20.61
CA ILE A 130 -4.52 -8.41 19.50
C ILE A 130 -3.23 -7.61 19.32
N SER A 131 -2.67 -7.66 18.10
CA SER A 131 -1.42 -6.99 17.75
C SER A 131 -1.60 -5.80 16.80
N THR A 132 -2.83 -5.50 16.40
CA THR A 132 -3.20 -4.37 15.55
C THR A 132 -4.04 -3.38 16.34
N THR A 133 -3.80 -2.08 16.17
CA THR A 133 -4.49 -1.04 16.95
C THR A 133 -4.65 0.24 16.17
N ARG A 134 -5.47 1.15 16.69
CA ARG A 134 -5.53 2.54 16.28
C ARG A 134 -5.05 3.44 17.41
N ALA A 135 -4.17 4.40 17.09
CA ALA A 135 -3.73 5.42 18.02
C ALA A 135 -3.57 6.77 17.30
N GLY A 136 -4.49 7.69 17.52
CA GLY A 136 -4.51 8.98 16.83
C GLY A 136 -3.62 10.02 17.51
N ALA A 137 -2.48 10.36 16.92
CA ALA A 137 -1.64 11.48 17.36
C ALA A 137 -2.20 12.83 16.88
N TYR A 138 -2.75 12.84 15.69
CA TYR A 138 -3.32 14.01 15.01
C TYR A 138 -4.84 13.86 14.91
N LYS A 139 -5.58 14.89 15.30
CA LYS A 139 -7.04 14.82 15.35
C LYS A 139 -7.67 15.92 14.51
N PRO A 140 -8.27 15.58 13.35
CA PRO A 140 -9.07 16.55 12.62
C PRO A 140 -10.32 16.89 13.44
N ARG A 141 -10.54 18.18 13.67
CA ARG A 141 -11.70 18.70 14.39
C ARG A 141 -12.45 19.68 13.52
N THR A 142 -13.71 19.90 13.86
CA THR A 142 -14.56 20.91 13.20
C THR A 142 -14.38 22.30 13.81
N SER A 143 -13.77 22.36 14.98
CA SER A 143 -13.45 23.60 15.70
C SER A 143 -11.96 23.67 16.01
N PRO A 144 -11.29 24.80 15.75
CA PRO A 144 -9.88 24.99 16.12
C PRO A 144 -9.65 25.07 17.64
N TYR A 145 -10.70 25.23 18.41
CA TYR A 145 -10.63 25.31 19.88
C TYR A 145 -10.68 23.94 20.56
N ASP A 146 -11.04 22.90 19.82
CA ASP A 146 -11.05 21.54 20.35
C ASP A 146 -9.63 20.96 20.43
N PHE A 147 -9.46 19.93 21.25
CA PHE A 147 -8.19 19.20 21.35
C PHE A 147 -7.79 18.58 20.00
N GLN A 148 -6.70 19.07 19.42
CA GLN A 148 -6.20 18.67 18.08
C GLN A 148 -5.28 17.44 18.12
N GLY A 149 -5.13 16.77 19.28
CA GLY A 149 -4.12 15.75 19.51
C GLY A 149 -2.81 16.36 20.00
N HIS A 150 -1.91 15.50 20.46
CA HIS A 150 -0.57 15.92 20.88
C HIS A 150 0.42 16.04 19.71
N GLY A 151 0.03 15.56 18.53
CA GLY A 151 0.88 15.57 17.33
C GLY A 151 2.19 14.80 17.54
N ALA A 152 3.29 15.32 16.98
CA ALA A 152 4.60 14.70 17.08
C ALA A 152 5.07 14.45 18.53
N LYS A 153 4.60 15.23 19.51
CA LYS A 153 5.03 15.11 20.91
C LYS A 153 4.68 13.77 21.55
N CYS A 154 3.61 13.11 21.11
CA CYS A 154 3.22 11.80 21.67
C CYS A 154 3.80 10.61 20.89
N LEU A 155 4.37 10.81 19.71
CA LEU A 155 4.89 9.71 18.89
C LEU A 155 5.95 8.85 19.61
N PRO A 156 6.91 9.42 20.39
CA PRO A 156 7.84 8.62 21.19
C PRO A 156 7.14 7.67 22.16
N TRP A 157 6.07 8.13 22.83
CA TRP A 157 5.29 7.27 23.73
C TRP A 157 4.60 6.13 22.97
N VAL A 158 3.99 6.47 21.83
CA VAL A 158 3.26 5.50 21.00
C VAL A 158 4.20 4.39 20.57
N PHE A 159 5.37 4.72 20.05
CA PHE A 159 6.29 3.72 19.50
C PHE A 159 7.02 2.92 20.58
N GLU A 160 7.44 3.55 21.68
CA GLU A 160 8.00 2.85 22.83
C GLU A 160 7.01 1.82 23.39
N LEU A 161 5.77 2.25 23.64
CA LEU A 161 4.74 1.38 24.20
C LEU A 161 4.30 0.29 23.20
N ALA A 162 4.30 0.59 21.92
CA ALA A 162 4.04 -0.42 20.88
C ALA A 162 5.08 -1.54 20.95
N GLY A 163 6.36 -1.20 21.03
CA GLY A 163 7.43 -2.18 21.20
C GLY A 163 7.29 -2.99 22.50
N LYS A 164 7.05 -2.31 23.63
CA LYS A 164 6.86 -2.93 24.94
C LYS A 164 5.71 -3.94 24.97
N HIS A 165 4.62 -3.66 24.26
CA HIS A 165 3.41 -4.50 24.26
C HIS A 165 3.24 -5.33 22.99
N ALA A 166 4.27 -5.44 22.14
CA ALA A 166 4.28 -6.23 20.91
C ALA A 166 3.13 -5.87 19.95
N ILE A 167 2.77 -4.59 19.87
CA ILE A 167 1.85 -4.09 18.85
C ILE A 167 2.58 -4.08 17.49
N ARG A 168 2.05 -4.81 16.54
CA ARG A 168 2.66 -5.00 15.22
C ARG A 168 2.31 -3.89 14.24
N VAL A 169 1.06 -3.43 14.25
CA VAL A 169 0.58 -2.41 13.31
C VAL A 169 -0.32 -1.40 14.02
N ILE A 170 -0.03 -0.13 13.81
CA ILE A 170 -0.84 0.99 14.31
C ILE A 170 -1.45 1.74 13.13
N ALA A 171 -2.78 1.84 13.09
CA ALA A 171 -3.47 2.75 12.20
C ALA A 171 -3.45 4.16 12.82
N MET A 172 -2.87 5.12 12.10
CA MET A 172 -2.73 6.50 12.56
C MET A 172 -3.27 7.47 11.50
N GLU A 173 -4.24 8.29 11.90
CA GLU A 173 -4.81 9.29 11.02
C GLU A 173 -3.81 10.44 10.77
N VAL A 174 -3.68 10.83 9.50
CA VAL A 174 -2.87 11.97 9.06
C VAL A 174 -3.77 12.97 8.34
N THR A 175 -3.45 14.26 8.48
CA THR A 175 -4.21 15.37 7.88
C THR A 175 -3.32 16.30 7.04
N SER A 176 -2.02 16.05 7.06
CA SER A 176 -0.99 16.79 6.33
C SER A 176 0.16 15.87 5.95
N GLU A 177 0.83 16.17 4.86
CA GLU A 177 2.06 15.48 4.42
C GLU A 177 3.18 15.55 5.47
N TYR A 178 3.29 16.66 6.21
CA TYR A 178 4.27 16.83 7.29
C TYR A 178 4.12 15.78 8.39
N HIS A 179 2.90 15.31 8.65
CA HIS A 179 2.68 14.25 9.65
C HIS A 179 3.34 12.93 9.24
N ILE A 180 3.47 12.67 7.95
CA ILE A 180 4.12 11.46 7.42
C ILE A 180 5.60 11.49 7.77
N ASP A 181 6.26 12.62 7.57
CA ASP A 181 7.67 12.82 7.92
C ASP A 181 7.90 12.72 9.43
N GLU A 182 7.07 13.40 10.23
CA GLU A 182 7.13 13.32 11.69
C GLU A 182 6.98 11.88 12.20
N ILE A 183 6.02 11.13 11.66
CA ILE A 183 5.80 9.71 12.01
C ILE A 183 7.02 8.87 11.61
N ARG A 184 7.52 9.04 10.39
CA ARG A 184 8.68 8.29 9.86
C ARG A 184 9.93 8.51 10.72
N ASP A 185 10.20 9.77 11.05
CA ASP A 185 11.40 10.16 11.79
C ASP A 185 11.32 9.69 13.26
N ALA A 186 10.17 9.85 13.90
CA ALA A 186 9.95 9.34 15.26
C ALA A 186 9.98 7.80 15.32
N LEU A 187 9.43 7.11 14.30
CA LEU A 187 9.47 5.66 14.21
C LEU A 187 10.91 5.15 14.02
N ALA A 188 11.70 5.84 13.20
CA ALA A 188 13.11 5.53 13.00
C ALA A 188 13.93 5.74 14.29
N ALA A 189 13.70 6.87 14.98
CA ALA A 189 14.34 7.17 16.26
C ALA A 189 14.03 6.13 17.36
N ALA A 190 12.83 5.55 17.33
CA ALA A 190 12.42 4.47 18.24
C ALA A 190 12.93 3.07 17.85
N GLY A 191 13.71 2.92 16.76
CA GLY A 191 14.20 1.64 16.27
C GLY A 191 13.16 0.80 15.54
N ARG A 192 12.08 1.41 15.03
CA ARG A 192 11.00 0.76 14.24
C ARG A 192 10.34 -0.44 14.96
N PRO A 193 9.85 -0.28 16.18
CA PRO A 193 9.29 -1.38 16.97
C PRO A 193 7.92 -1.86 16.47
N THR A 194 7.29 -1.12 15.58
CA THR A 194 5.96 -1.37 15.01
C THR A 194 5.89 -0.91 13.56
N GLY A 195 4.85 -1.31 12.83
CA GLY A 195 4.48 -0.72 11.55
C GLY A 195 3.40 0.36 11.73
N VAL A 196 3.32 1.32 10.83
CA VAL A 196 2.28 2.34 10.81
C VAL A 196 1.51 2.29 9.48
N MET A 197 0.20 2.10 9.57
CA MET A 197 -0.73 2.29 8.45
C MET A 197 -1.30 3.71 8.52
N LEU A 198 -1.07 4.49 7.48
CA LEU A 198 -1.62 5.85 7.40
C LEU A 198 -3.12 5.77 7.13
N GLN A 199 -3.90 6.36 8.00
CA GLN A 199 -5.35 6.46 7.83
C GLN A 199 -5.71 7.83 7.26
N ILE A 200 -6.40 7.83 6.12
CA ILE A 200 -7.01 9.03 5.55
C ILE A 200 -8.46 9.08 6.00
N GLY A 201 -8.78 10.02 6.87
CA GLY A 201 -10.14 10.22 7.35
C GLY A 201 -11.04 10.88 6.32
N THR A 202 -12.35 10.78 6.50
CA THR A 202 -13.38 11.31 5.58
C THR A 202 -13.17 12.78 5.22
N ARG A 203 -12.71 13.62 6.17
CA ARG A 203 -12.45 15.04 5.92
C ARG A 203 -11.31 15.30 4.94
N ASN A 204 -10.40 14.34 4.78
CA ASN A 204 -9.24 14.42 3.89
C ASN A 204 -9.35 13.50 2.68
N ALA A 205 -10.49 12.82 2.48
CA ALA A 205 -10.67 11.90 1.34
C ALA A 205 -10.63 12.62 -0.02
N GLN A 206 -10.82 13.93 -0.06
CA GLN A 206 -10.71 14.78 -1.26
C GLN A 206 -9.48 15.69 -1.22
N ASN A 207 -8.60 15.51 -0.27
CA ASN A 207 -7.32 16.24 -0.22
C ASN A 207 -6.31 15.52 -1.11
N PHE A 208 -6.38 15.81 -2.42
CA PHE A 208 -5.57 15.11 -3.42
C PHE A 208 -4.07 15.39 -3.29
N GLU A 209 -3.67 16.50 -2.66
CA GLU A 209 -2.26 16.74 -2.38
C GLU A 209 -1.72 15.78 -1.32
N LEU A 210 -2.50 15.52 -0.26
CA LEU A 210 -2.16 14.52 0.75
C LEU A 210 -2.17 13.08 0.20
N LEU A 211 -2.97 12.81 -0.84
CA LEU A 211 -3.14 11.45 -1.38
C LEU A 211 -2.12 11.09 -2.47
N LYS A 212 -1.31 12.03 -2.92
CA LYS A 212 -0.20 11.81 -3.86
C LYS A 212 0.98 11.13 -3.15
#